data_22f1e980682f92cb14eca9ff2776f8ae
#
_entry.id   22f1e980682f92cb14eca9ff2776f8ae
#
_cell.length_a   1.000
_cell.length_b   1.000
_cell.length_c   1.000
_cell.angle_alpha   90.00
_cell.angle_beta   90.00
_cell.angle_gamma   90.00
#
_symmetry.space_group_name_H-M   'P 1'
#
loop_
_entity.id
_entity.type
_entity.pdbx_description
1 polymer ?
#
loop_
_entity_poly.entity_id
_entity_poly.type
_entity_poly.pdbx_seq_one_letter_code
_entity_poly.pdbx_strand_id
1 'polypeptide(L)'
;MVKGLYTAYTGMVNEQNRMDIMTNNLANASTVGYKKEGSTSQSFNDVLTVKIKDQSVGMRNVQKIGIKNPGVKIGENYTDYTQGSFRITDNTYDLALAGDGFFAIEFTNKAGETDTKYTRAGQFTLNKDGYLVTEEGDYVLDTQNRRIRLNTLLDSKITDDGTIYQNDQAVARIQVTDFEDYDYLEKYGETYYQPIDGAKTTTADAQVKSGYLEMANVQIVSEMVNLISITRAYESNQKVVQTIDGTLDVAANQIGKL
;
A
#
# COMPACT_ATOMS: atom_id res chain seq x y z
N MET A 1 -21.42 30.12 -5.56
CA MET A 1 -21.53 29.42 -4.29
C MET A 1 -21.50 27.90 -4.48
N VAL A 2 -22.42 27.26 -5.22
CA VAL A 2 -22.47 25.81 -5.42
C VAL A 2 -21.15 25.20 -5.97
N LYS A 3 -20.44 25.91 -6.87
CA LYS A 3 -19.16 25.44 -7.42
C LYS A 3 -18.05 25.33 -6.39
N GLY A 4 -18.00 26.22 -5.38
CA GLY A 4 -17.03 26.15 -4.27
C GLY A 4 -17.30 24.98 -3.33
N LEU A 5 -18.57 24.60 -3.16
CA LEU A 5 -18.98 23.44 -2.38
C LEU A 5 -18.42 22.15 -2.98
N TYR A 6 -18.50 21.97 -4.31
CA TYR A 6 -17.92 20.81 -4.99
C TYR A 6 -16.39 20.76 -4.84
N THR A 7 -15.71 21.89 -4.94
CA THR A 7 -14.24 21.93 -4.78
C THR A 7 -13.83 21.57 -3.34
N ALA A 8 -14.57 22.08 -2.34
CA ALA A 8 -14.31 21.74 -0.94
C ALA A 8 -14.66 20.27 -0.64
N TYR A 9 -15.75 19.75 -1.22
CA TYR A 9 -16.13 18.35 -1.09
C TYR A 9 -15.08 17.41 -1.68
N THR A 10 -14.62 17.68 -2.91
CA THR A 10 -13.57 16.85 -3.53
C THR A 10 -12.26 16.91 -2.75
N GLY A 11 -11.89 18.07 -2.20
CA GLY A 11 -10.76 18.19 -1.29
C GLY A 11 -10.94 17.39 -0.02
N MET A 12 -12.12 17.41 0.59
CA MET A 12 -12.44 16.62 1.78
C MET A 12 -12.33 15.11 1.54
N VAL A 13 -12.89 14.60 0.42
CA VAL A 13 -12.79 13.19 0.03
C VAL A 13 -11.33 12.77 -0.22
N ASN A 14 -10.55 13.64 -0.89
CA ASN A 14 -9.13 13.39 -1.11
C ASN A 14 -8.35 13.26 0.20
N GLU A 15 -8.57 14.19 1.14
CA GLU A 15 -7.91 14.12 2.45
C GLU A 15 -8.38 12.93 3.29
N GLN A 16 -9.64 12.51 3.17
CA GLN A 16 -10.14 11.30 3.83
C GLN A 16 -9.40 10.05 3.35
N ASN A 17 -9.25 9.86 2.06
CA ASN A 17 -8.53 8.70 1.52
C ASN A 17 -7.03 8.72 1.91
N ARG A 18 -6.41 9.90 1.92
CA ARG A 18 -5.03 10.04 2.42
C ARG A 18 -4.94 9.68 3.91
N MET A 19 -5.94 10.06 4.70
CA MET A 19 -6.02 9.69 6.12
C MET A 19 -6.13 8.18 6.30
N ASP A 20 -6.94 7.50 5.48
CA ASP A 20 -7.11 6.05 5.52
C ASP A 20 -5.78 5.33 5.25
N ILE A 21 -5.02 5.77 4.23
CA ILE A 21 -3.70 5.21 3.91
C ILE A 21 -2.70 5.45 5.07
N MET A 22 -2.65 6.67 5.62
CA MET A 22 -1.75 6.97 6.74
C MET A 22 -2.10 6.19 8.00
N THR A 23 -3.39 5.96 8.24
CA THR A 23 -3.88 5.16 9.37
C THR A 23 -3.48 3.69 9.19
N ASN A 24 -3.58 3.16 7.98
CA ASN A 24 -3.12 1.82 7.64
C ASN A 24 -1.60 1.68 7.85
N ASN A 25 -0.80 2.62 7.36
CA ASN A 25 0.64 2.65 7.57
C ASN A 25 0.99 2.68 9.07
N LEU A 26 0.27 3.49 9.84
CA LEU A 26 0.51 3.61 11.29
C LEU A 26 0.12 2.33 12.04
N ALA A 27 -0.98 1.68 11.66
CA ALA A 27 -1.42 0.41 12.24
C ALA A 27 -0.39 -0.70 11.99
N ASN A 28 0.23 -0.70 10.79
CA ASN A 28 1.21 -1.70 10.36
C ASN A 28 2.68 -1.28 10.58
N ALA A 29 2.93 -0.22 11.33
CA ALA A 29 4.30 0.25 11.59
C ALA A 29 5.17 -0.75 12.36
N SER A 30 4.57 -1.68 13.10
CA SER A 30 5.25 -2.77 13.82
C SER A 30 5.19 -4.11 13.09
N THR A 31 4.46 -4.21 11.98
CA THR A 31 4.30 -5.44 11.21
C THR A 31 5.58 -5.76 10.43
N VAL A 32 6.04 -7.00 10.54
CA VAL A 32 7.26 -7.48 9.88
C VAL A 32 7.06 -7.50 8.36
N GLY A 33 8.02 -6.98 7.62
CA GLY A 33 8.00 -6.98 6.15
C GLY A 33 6.96 -6.06 5.50
N TYR A 34 6.22 -5.26 6.29
CA TYR A 34 5.26 -4.30 5.76
C TYR A 34 5.97 -3.18 4.99
N LYS A 35 5.44 -2.84 3.82
CA LYS A 35 5.88 -1.72 3.00
C LYS A 35 4.85 -0.61 3.00
N LYS A 36 5.32 0.61 3.22
CA LYS A 36 4.54 1.82 3.32
C LYS A 36 3.78 2.10 2.02
N GLU A 37 2.53 2.48 2.13
CA GLU A 37 1.73 2.97 1.01
C GLU A 37 1.65 4.49 0.99
N GLY A 38 1.62 5.04 -0.20
CA GLY A 38 1.39 6.44 -0.45
C GLY A 38 0.32 6.66 -1.50
N SER A 39 -0.18 7.89 -1.60
CA SER A 39 -1.10 8.30 -2.66
C SER A 39 -0.68 9.62 -3.25
N THR A 40 -0.91 9.78 -4.54
CA THR A 40 -0.77 11.04 -5.25
C THR A 40 -2.12 11.73 -5.37
N SER A 41 -2.12 13.06 -5.31
CA SER A 41 -3.32 13.87 -5.58
C SER A 41 -3.22 14.46 -6.97
N GLN A 42 -4.24 14.26 -7.78
CA GLN A 42 -4.32 14.78 -9.14
C GLN A 42 -5.45 15.79 -9.26
N SER A 43 -5.21 16.89 -9.96
CA SER A 43 -6.27 17.84 -10.28
C SER A 43 -7.23 17.24 -11.32
N PHE A 44 -8.51 17.60 -11.24
CA PHE A 44 -9.44 17.31 -12.34
C PHE A 44 -9.06 18.07 -13.60
N ASN A 45 -9.47 17.56 -14.75
CA ASN A 45 -9.30 18.27 -16.01
C ASN A 45 -10.00 19.63 -15.98
N ASP A 46 -9.34 20.62 -16.53
CA ASP A 46 -9.87 21.96 -16.63
C ASP A 46 -11.10 22.01 -17.53
N VAL A 47 -12.16 22.69 -17.04
CA VAL A 47 -13.43 22.84 -17.75
C VAL A 47 -13.64 24.30 -18.16
N LEU A 48 -13.94 24.50 -19.45
CA LEU A 48 -14.29 25.83 -19.97
C LEU A 48 -15.63 26.30 -19.38
N THR A 49 -15.58 27.40 -18.67
CA THR A 49 -16.78 28.03 -18.11
C THR A 49 -17.27 29.12 -19.06
N VAL A 50 -18.55 29.03 -19.43
CA VAL A 50 -19.21 29.99 -20.33
C VAL A 50 -20.37 30.65 -19.62
N LYS A 51 -20.62 31.92 -19.90
CA LYS A 51 -21.82 32.66 -19.49
C LYS A 51 -22.83 32.60 -20.61
N ILE A 52 -23.98 31.98 -20.33
CA ILE A 52 -25.11 31.96 -21.24
C ILE A 52 -26.01 33.14 -20.87
N LYS A 53 -26.15 34.12 -21.75
CA LYS A 53 -27.11 35.22 -21.59
C LYS A 53 -28.52 34.74 -22.00
N ASP A 54 -29.52 35.34 -21.35
CA ASP A 54 -30.93 35.09 -21.62
C ASP A 54 -31.27 35.25 -23.11
N GLN A 55 -32.06 34.34 -23.64
CA GLN A 55 -32.39 34.25 -25.06
C GLN A 55 -33.39 35.31 -25.55
N SER A 56 -33.96 36.15 -24.65
CA SER A 56 -34.95 37.17 -24.95
C SER A 56 -34.37 38.37 -25.71
N VAL A 57 -33.06 38.55 -25.78
CA VAL A 57 -32.40 39.63 -26.51
C VAL A 57 -31.47 39.01 -27.54
N GLY A 58 -31.93 38.96 -28.77
CA GLY A 58 -31.34 38.29 -29.94
C GLY A 58 -29.80 38.33 -30.01
N MET A 59 -29.23 37.23 -30.50
CA MET A 59 -27.87 36.77 -30.65
C MET A 59 -27.34 36.00 -29.43
N ARG A 60 -27.03 34.70 -29.69
CA ARG A 60 -26.25 33.78 -28.82
C ARG A 60 -24.87 34.35 -28.58
N ASN A 61 -24.73 35.30 -27.66
CA ASN A 61 -23.42 35.70 -27.17
C ASN A 61 -23.02 34.81 -26.01
N VAL A 62 -22.47 33.61 -26.32
CA VAL A 62 -21.77 32.78 -25.36
C VAL A 62 -20.43 33.44 -25.06
N GLN A 63 -20.36 34.13 -23.94
CA GLN A 63 -19.12 34.76 -23.49
C GLN A 63 -18.30 33.74 -22.68
N LYS A 64 -17.09 33.44 -23.12
CA LYS A 64 -16.13 32.67 -22.36
C LYS A 64 -15.74 33.45 -21.10
N ILE A 65 -15.91 32.85 -19.91
CA ILE A 65 -15.53 33.45 -18.63
C ILE A 65 -14.11 33.08 -18.27
N GLY A 66 -13.66 31.87 -18.67
CA GLY A 66 -12.35 31.34 -18.38
C GLY A 66 -12.34 29.85 -18.13
N ILE A 67 -11.19 29.33 -17.80
CA ILE A 67 -10.96 27.93 -17.45
C ILE A 67 -11.16 27.79 -15.94
N LYS A 68 -11.83 26.72 -15.53
CA LYS A 68 -12.04 26.38 -14.13
C LYS A 68 -11.61 24.96 -13.85
N ASN A 69 -10.84 24.76 -12.78
CA ASN A 69 -10.56 23.46 -12.22
C ASN A 69 -11.66 23.07 -11.22
N PRO A 70 -12.31 21.88 -11.33
CA PRO A 70 -13.36 21.43 -10.42
C PRO A 70 -12.87 21.01 -9.03
N GLY A 71 -11.58 20.75 -8.85
CA GLY A 71 -10.99 20.28 -7.59
C GLY A 71 -9.92 19.23 -7.78
N VAL A 72 -9.75 18.36 -6.79
CA VAL A 72 -8.74 17.30 -6.74
C VAL A 72 -9.41 15.94 -6.63
N LYS A 73 -8.73 14.93 -7.16
CA LYS A 73 -9.07 13.51 -7.01
C LYS A 73 -7.80 12.74 -6.59
N ILE A 74 -7.98 11.55 -6.07
CA ILE A 74 -6.86 10.63 -5.90
C ILE A 74 -6.34 10.28 -7.29
N GLY A 75 -5.03 10.34 -7.47
CA GLY A 75 -4.34 9.86 -8.65
C GLY A 75 -4.08 8.37 -8.55
N GLU A 76 -2.88 8.03 -8.12
CA GLU A 76 -2.39 6.66 -7.99
C GLU A 76 -2.00 6.38 -6.54
N ASN A 77 -2.27 5.18 -6.08
CA ASN A 77 -1.68 4.63 -4.87
C ASN A 77 -0.42 3.86 -5.27
N TYR A 78 0.64 4.05 -4.52
CA TYR A 78 1.91 3.37 -4.75
C TYR A 78 2.44 2.77 -3.44
N THR A 79 3.22 1.71 -3.56
CA THR A 79 3.93 1.10 -2.44
C THR A 79 5.39 1.50 -2.48
N ASP A 80 5.94 1.91 -1.35
CA ASP A 80 7.36 2.22 -1.20
C ASP A 80 8.11 0.95 -0.77
N TYR A 81 8.83 0.34 -1.70
CA TYR A 81 9.58 -0.90 -1.49
C TYR A 81 10.95 -0.70 -0.84
N THR A 82 11.31 0.51 -0.43
CA THR A 82 12.57 0.77 0.27
C THR A 82 12.73 -0.16 1.47
N GLN A 83 13.99 -0.56 1.72
CA GLN A 83 14.31 -1.49 2.79
C GLN A 83 14.06 -0.88 4.17
N GLY A 84 13.39 -1.65 5.03
CA GLY A 84 13.18 -1.30 6.45
C GLY A 84 14.42 -1.60 7.31
N SER A 85 14.36 -1.22 8.58
CA SER A 85 15.42 -1.54 9.55
C SER A 85 15.37 -3.02 9.95
N PHE A 86 16.53 -3.61 10.22
CA PHE A 86 16.60 -4.98 10.73
C PHE A 86 16.47 -5.01 12.25
N ARG A 87 15.71 -5.99 12.73
CA ARG A 87 15.60 -6.33 14.16
C ARG A 87 16.20 -7.71 14.39
N ILE A 88 17.09 -7.82 15.35
CA ILE A 88 17.69 -9.10 15.76
C ILE A 88 16.67 -9.88 16.60
N THR A 89 16.47 -11.16 16.31
CA THR A 89 15.54 -12.04 17.04
C THR A 89 16.21 -13.31 17.57
N ASP A 90 17.42 -13.62 17.08
CA ASP A 90 18.19 -14.84 17.43
C ASP A 90 17.43 -16.16 17.13
N ASN A 91 16.30 -16.11 16.44
CA ASN A 91 15.57 -17.29 15.98
C ASN A 91 16.07 -17.70 14.59
N THR A 92 16.49 -18.94 14.43
CA THR A 92 17.09 -19.43 13.17
C THR A 92 16.17 -19.31 11.96
N TYR A 93 14.86 -19.39 12.18
CA TYR A 93 13.85 -19.35 11.11
C TYR A 93 13.33 -17.93 10.82
N ASP A 94 13.74 -16.96 11.62
CA ASP A 94 13.47 -15.57 11.31
C ASP A 94 14.49 -15.09 10.28
N LEU A 95 14.00 -14.74 9.10
CA LEU A 95 14.83 -14.42 7.95
C LEU A 95 14.55 -12.99 7.46
N ALA A 96 15.60 -12.28 7.12
CA ALA A 96 15.49 -10.99 6.47
C ALA A 96 16.26 -11.01 5.15
N LEU A 97 15.75 -10.28 4.16
CA LEU A 97 16.46 -10.05 2.91
C LEU A 97 17.26 -8.75 2.99
N ALA A 98 18.56 -8.81 2.78
CA ALA A 98 19.40 -7.64 2.61
C ALA A 98 19.59 -7.42 1.10
N GLY A 99 18.88 -6.48 0.52
CA GLY A 99 18.80 -6.22 -0.91
C GLY A 99 17.37 -6.33 -1.44
N ASP A 100 17.24 -6.31 -2.76
CA ASP A 100 15.95 -6.36 -3.45
C ASP A 100 15.48 -7.79 -3.69
N GLY A 101 14.16 -8.05 -3.61
CA GLY A 101 13.56 -9.38 -3.81
C GLY A 101 12.52 -9.71 -2.76
N PHE A 102 11.88 -10.85 -2.92
CA PHE A 102 10.79 -11.34 -2.07
C PHE A 102 10.91 -12.83 -1.86
N PHE A 103 10.46 -13.32 -0.73
CA PHE A 103 10.27 -14.75 -0.48
C PHE A 103 9.07 -15.24 -1.24
N ALA A 104 9.19 -16.37 -1.94
CA ALA A 104 8.08 -17.03 -2.60
C ALA A 104 7.36 -17.96 -1.61
N ILE A 105 6.05 -17.79 -1.51
CA ILE A 105 5.18 -18.60 -0.67
C ILE A 105 4.05 -19.21 -1.48
N GLU A 106 3.58 -20.39 -1.07
CA GLU A 106 2.39 -21.02 -1.60
C GLU A 106 1.21 -20.64 -0.70
N PHE A 107 0.38 -19.74 -1.20
CA PHE A 107 -0.85 -19.32 -0.54
C PHE A 107 -2.00 -20.24 -0.96
N THR A 108 -2.77 -20.73 0.02
CA THR A 108 -3.96 -21.54 -0.25
C THR A 108 -5.22 -20.74 0.06
N ASN A 109 -6.00 -20.44 -0.97
CA ASN A 109 -7.27 -19.74 -0.82
C ASN A 109 -8.29 -20.61 -0.05
N LYS A 110 -9.31 -20.00 0.55
CA LYS A 110 -10.44 -20.70 1.20
C LYS A 110 -11.18 -21.68 0.29
N ALA A 111 -11.08 -21.50 -1.03
CA ALA A 111 -11.62 -22.41 -2.03
C ALA A 111 -10.73 -23.64 -2.29
N GLY A 112 -9.51 -23.69 -1.71
CA GLY A 112 -8.54 -24.77 -1.94
C GLY A 112 -7.65 -24.56 -3.18
N GLU A 113 -7.73 -23.40 -3.81
CA GLU A 113 -6.83 -23.04 -4.91
C GLU A 113 -5.50 -22.55 -4.34
N THR A 114 -4.40 -22.98 -4.95
CA THR A 114 -3.04 -22.63 -4.54
C THR A 114 -2.42 -21.68 -5.55
N ASP A 115 -1.98 -20.51 -5.07
CA ASP A 115 -1.27 -19.52 -5.86
C ASP A 115 0.09 -19.20 -5.23
N THR A 116 1.07 -18.87 -6.06
CA THR A 116 2.35 -18.36 -5.58
C THR A 116 2.23 -16.87 -5.29
N LYS A 117 2.48 -16.49 -4.05
CA LYS A 117 2.56 -15.09 -3.62
C LYS A 117 3.95 -14.77 -3.11
N TYR A 118 4.22 -13.50 -2.99
CA TYR A 118 5.54 -12.99 -2.62
C TYR A 118 5.42 -12.15 -1.36
N THR A 119 6.42 -12.26 -0.47
CA THR A 119 6.41 -11.50 0.80
C THR A 119 7.80 -11.07 1.20
N ARG A 120 7.87 -9.95 1.94
CA ARG A 120 9.07 -9.53 2.67
C ARG A 120 9.04 -9.96 4.14
N ALA A 121 7.92 -10.43 4.63
CA ALA A 121 7.80 -10.97 5.98
C ALA A 121 8.53 -12.31 6.07
N GLY A 122 9.61 -12.34 6.82
CA GLY A 122 10.44 -13.54 7.00
C GLY A 122 10.26 -14.21 8.35
N GLN A 123 9.16 -14.00 9.03
CA GLN A 123 8.81 -14.67 10.28
C GLN A 123 8.26 -16.05 9.98
N PHE A 124 9.18 -17.02 9.86
CA PHE A 124 8.82 -18.39 9.53
C PHE A 124 8.88 -19.30 10.75
N THR A 125 8.06 -20.34 10.74
CA THR A 125 8.02 -21.37 11.77
C THR A 125 7.93 -22.77 11.15
N LEU A 126 8.31 -23.80 11.90
CA LEU A 126 8.11 -25.19 11.49
C LEU A 126 6.77 -25.70 12.03
N ASN A 127 5.96 -26.24 11.15
CA ASN A 127 4.74 -26.93 11.56
C ASN A 127 5.04 -28.34 12.12
N LYS A 128 4.03 -29.04 12.64
CA LYS A 128 4.17 -30.40 13.21
C LYS A 128 4.68 -31.44 12.21
N ASP A 129 4.44 -31.23 10.93
CA ASP A 129 4.84 -32.11 9.84
C ASP A 129 6.25 -31.80 9.32
N GLY A 130 6.90 -30.76 9.89
CA GLY A 130 8.24 -30.30 9.51
C GLY A 130 8.28 -29.39 8.29
N TYR A 131 7.16 -28.82 7.86
CA TYR A 131 7.16 -27.82 6.79
C TYR A 131 7.46 -26.42 7.33
N LEU A 132 8.24 -25.68 6.57
CA LEU A 132 8.49 -24.26 6.85
C LEU A 132 7.27 -23.45 6.38
N VAL A 133 6.64 -22.76 7.33
CA VAL A 133 5.40 -22.00 7.11
C VAL A 133 5.53 -20.57 7.63
N THR A 134 4.72 -19.67 7.08
CA THR A 134 4.53 -18.32 7.62
C THR A 134 3.70 -18.36 8.91
N GLU A 135 3.58 -17.25 9.61
CA GLU A 135 2.72 -17.13 10.79
C GLU A 135 1.23 -17.42 10.45
N GLU A 136 0.81 -17.16 9.23
CA GLU A 136 -0.55 -17.40 8.72
C GLU A 136 -0.77 -18.87 8.31
N GLY A 137 0.30 -19.66 8.20
CA GLY A 137 0.26 -21.09 7.86
C GLY A 137 0.54 -21.42 6.39
N ASP A 138 0.94 -20.45 5.58
CA ASP A 138 1.29 -20.63 4.18
C ASP A 138 2.69 -21.23 4.03
N TYR A 139 2.91 -22.06 3.01
CA TYR A 139 4.16 -22.81 2.84
C TYR A 139 5.23 -21.98 2.11
N VAL A 140 6.45 -22.00 2.63
CA VAL A 140 7.61 -21.38 1.96
C VAL A 140 8.10 -22.31 0.86
N LEU A 141 8.40 -21.74 -0.32
CA LEU A 141 8.82 -22.47 -1.49
C LEU A 141 10.33 -22.51 -1.66
N ASP A 142 10.80 -23.63 -2.19
CA ASP A 142 12.16 -23.86 -2.67
C ASP A 142 12.33 -23.36 -4.11
N THR A 143 13.55 -23.16 -4.58
CA THR A 143 13.92 -22.78 -5.96
C THR A 143 13.30 -23.65 -7.05
N GLN A 144 12.75 -24.82 -6.70
CA GLN A 144 12.02 -25.73 -7.60
C GLN A 144 10.49 -25.63 -7.42
N ASN A 145 9.98 -24.58 -6.78
CA ASN A 145 8.56 -24.41 -6.44
C ASN A 145 7.97 -25.58 -5.61
N ARG A 146 8.78 -26.13 -4.71
CA ARG A 146 8.34 -27.20 -3.81
C ARG A 146 8.30 -26.67 -2.38
N ARG A 147 7.39 -27.22 -1.56
CA ARG A 147 7.31 -26.94 -0.13
C ARG A 147 8.57 -27.42 0.59
N ILE A 148 9.18 -26.58 1.39
CA ILE A 148 10.39 -26.91 2.16
C ILE A 148 10.00 -27.76 3.35
N ARG A 149 10.56 -28.98 3.42
CA ARG A 149 10.35 -29.90 4.55
C ARG A 149 11.66 -30.15 5.28
N LEU A 150 11.67 -29.89 6.56
CA LEU A 150 12.81 -30.03 7.45
C LEU A 150 12.53 -31.05 8.56
N ASN A 151 13.58 -31.64 9.10
CA ASN A 151 13.44 -32.51 10.26
C ASN A 151 13.41 -31.67 11.55
N THR A 152 12.32 -31.75 12.30
CA THR A 152 12.11 -30.98 13.53
C THR A 152 13.04 -31.34 14.69
N LEU A 153 13.72 -32.51 14.61
CA LEU A 153 14.64 -33.01 15.63
C LEU A 153 16.09 -32.58 15.40
N LEU A 154 16.40 -31.96 14.27
CA LEU A 154 17.75 -31.54 13.89
C LEU A 154 17.88 -30.03 13.88
N ASP A 155 19.04 -29.56 14.36
CA ASP A 155 19.36 -28.15 14.25
C ASP A 155 19.54 -27.75 12.79
N SER A 156 18.96 -26.61 12.43
CA SER A 156 19.03 -26.05 11.09
C SER A 156 19.95 -24.81 11.10
N LYS A 157 20.79 -24.72 10.07
CA LYS A 157 21.61 -23.56 9.81
C LYS A 157 21.28 -23.01 8.43
N ILE A 158 21.01 -21.73 8.35
CA ILE A 158 20.68 -21.04 7.09
C ILE A 158 21.87 -20.15 6.72
N THR A 159 22.33 -20.27 5.48
CA THR A 159 23.43 -19.46 4.94
C THR A 159 22.91 -18.23 4.23
N ASP A 160 23.81 -17.27 3.99
CA ASP A 160 23.48 -16.01 3.31
C ASP A 160 22.91 -16.20 1.87
N ASP A 161 23.15 -17.37 1.27
CA ASP A 161 22.56 -17.76 -0.02
C ASP A 161 21.12 -18.30 0.09
N GLY A 162 20.54 -18.35 1.28
CA GLY A 162 19.24 -18.96 1.53
C GLY A 162 19.23 -20.48 1.52
N THR A 163 20.39 -21.14 1.58
CA THR A 163 20.46 -22.62 1.66
C THR A 163 20.35 -23.06 3.11
N ILE A 164 19.45 -24.01 3.36
CA ILE A 164 19.19 -24.60 4.68
C ILE A 164 19.99 -25.88 4.81
N TYR A 165 20.83 -25.95 5.82
CA TYR A 165 21.65 -27.10 6.18
C TYR A 165 21.10 -27.78 7.43
N GLN A 166 21.00 -29.10 7.41
CA GLN A 166 20.78 -29.96 8.60
C GLN A 166 21.85 -31.05 8.62
N ASN A 167 22.55 -31.22 9.75
CA ASN A 167 23.70 -32.13 9.86
C ASN A 167 24.77 -31.93 8.75
N ASP A 168 25.10 -30.68 8.42
CA ASP A 168 26.04 -30.31 7.35
C ASP A 168 25.62 -30.77 5.93
N GLN A 169 24.40 -31.21 5.75
CA GLN A 169 23.83 -31.52 4.44
C GLN A 169 22.86 -30.44 4.01
N ALA A 170 22.99 -29.96 2.77
CA ALA A 170 22.04 -29.04 2.17
C ALA A 170 20.70 -29.76 1.91
N VAL A 171 19.64 -29.31 2.53
CA VAL A 171 18.31 -29.91 2.41
C VAL A 171 17.45 -29.19 1.38
N ALA A 172 17.43 -27.85 1.44
CA ALA A 172 16.64 -27.02 0.53
C ALA A 172 17.27 -25.64 0.40
N ARG A 173 16.90 -24.90 -0.65
CA ARG A 173 17.25 -23.50 -0.82
C ARG A 173 15.98 -22.66 -0.97
N ILE A 174 15.83 -21.66 -0.13
CA ILE A 174 14.67 -20.77 -0.15
C ILE A 174 14.63 -19.99 -1.48
N GLN A 175 13.47 -19.93 -2.07
CA GLN A 175 13.26 -19.17 -3.29
C GLN A 175 13.15 -17.67 -2.94
N VAL A 176 14.10 -16.89 -3.45
CA VAL A 176 14.05 -15.45 -3.43
C VAL A 176 13.94 -14.96 -4.87
N THR A 177 12.89 -14.20 -5.15
CA THR A 177 12.58 -13.72 -6.50
C THR A 177 12.51 -12.20 -6.48
N ASP A 178 13.08 -11.57 -7.49
CA ASP A 178 12.97 -10.13 -7.73
C ASP A 178 12.17 -9.86 -9.01
N PHE A 179 11.74 -8.62 -9.19
CA PHE A 179 10.96 -8.19 -10.35
C PHE A 179 11.65 -7.01 -11.02
N GLU A 180 11.64 -7.01 -12.37
CA GLU A 180 12.22 -5.90 -13.15
C GLU A 180 11.48 -4.58 -12.89
N ASP A 181 10.18 -4.66 -12.62
CA ASP A 181 9.32 -3.51 -12.38
C ASP A 181 8.28 -3.85 -11.29
N TYR A 182 8.31 -3.10 -10.21
CA TYR A 182 7.40 -3.29 -9.07
C TYR A 182 5.99 -2.74 -9.31
N ASP A 183 5.77 -1.95 -10.37
CA ASP A 183 4.43 -1.47 -10.75
C ASP A 183 3.50 -2.62 -11.19
N TYR A 184 4.09 -3.79 -11.54
CA TYR A 184 3.36 -5.02 -11.85
C TYR A 184 3.11 -5.92 -10.63
N LEU A 185 3.32 -5.40 -9.41
CA LEU A 185 3.00 -6.09 -8.17
C LEU A 185 1.75 -5.47 -7.53
N GLU A 186 0.70 -6.27 -7.43
CA GLU A 186 -0.49 -5.91 -6.68
C GLU A 186 -0.35 -6.39 -5.23
N LYS A 187 -0.66 -5.51 -4.29
CA LYS A 187 -0.66 -5.87 -2.87
C LYS A 187 -1.88 -6.71 -2.53
N TYR A 188 -1.66 -7.85 -1.90
CA TYR A 188 -2.68 -8.76 -1.42
C TYR A 188 -2.63 -8.85 0.12
N GLY A 189 -3.59 -8.23 0.78
CA GLY A 189 -3.56 -8.11 2.24
C GLY A 189 -2.50 -7.12 2.74
N GLU A 190 -1.81 -7.43 3.82
CA GLU A 190 -0.89 -6.49 4.49
C GLU A 190 0.56 -6.68 4.06
N THR A 191 0.99 -7.93 3.85
CA THR A 191 2.40 -8.30 3.64
C THR A 191 2.65 -9.11 2.37
N TYR A 192 1.60 -9.52 1.66
CA TYR A 192 1.71 -10.34 0.45
C TYR A 192 1.59 -9.49 -0.81
N TYR A 193 2.26 -9.94 -1.85
CA TYR A 193 2.27 -9.34 -3.18
C TYR A 193 1.95 -10.39 -4.22
N GLN A 194 1.12 -10.04 -5.18
CA GLN A 194 0.76 -10.89 -6.30
C GLN A 194 1.22 -10.25 -7.62
N PRO A 195 1.92 -10.98 -8.48
CA PRO A 195 2.29 -10.46 -9.79
C PRO A 195 1.05 -10.38 -10.69
N ILE A 196 0.92 -9.27 -11.40
CA ILE A 196 -0.10 -9.07 -12.44
C ILE A 196 0.44 -9.58 -13.76
N ASP A 197 -0.46 -9.84 -14.71
CA ASP A 197 -0.09 -10.26 -16.07
C ASP A 197 0.91 -9.29 -16.71
N GLY A 198 2.07 -9.83 -17.11
CA GLY A 198 3.17 -9.05 -17.66
C GLY A 198 4.35 -8.85 -16.71
N ALA A 199 4.23 -9.20 -15.43
CA ALA A 199 5.34 -9.17 -14.48
C ALA A 199 6.48 -10.09 -14.94
N LYS A 200 7.70 -9.56 -14.99
CA LYS A 200 8.90 -10.33 -15.30
C LYS A 200 9.71 -10.55 -14.04
N THR A 201 9.93 -11.82 -13.73
CA THR A 201 10.76 -12.23 -12.59
C THR A 201 12.23 -12.23 -12.95
N THR A 202 13.06 -11.72 -12.06
CA THR A 202 14.52 -11.74 -12.16
C THR A 202 15.09 -12.49 -10.94
N THR A 203 16.31 -12.97 -11.07
CA THR A 203 17.01 -13.55 -9.93
C THR A 203 17.37 -12.44 -8.96
N ALA A 204 16.93 -12.57 -7.71
CA ALA A 204 17.25 -11.58 -6.68
C ALA A 204 18.75 -11.56 -6.36
N ASP A 205 19.31 -10.36 -6.26
CA ASP A 205 20.65 -10.12 -5.71
C ASP A 205 20.53 -9.71 -4.23
N ALA A 206 19.89 -10.57 -3.44
CA ALA A 206 19.66 -10.35 -2.02
C ALA A 206 20.35 -11.42 -1.18
N GLN A 207 20.92 -11.00 -0.05
CA GLN A 207 21.44 -11.91 0.97
C GLN A 207 20.36 -12.24 1.99
N VAL A 208 20.21 -13.53 2.30
CA VAL A 208 19.31 -14.00 3.35
C VAL A 208 20.04 -13.96 4.69
N LYS A 209 19.53 -13.20 5.63
CA LYS A 209 20.08 -13.11 6.99
C LYS A 209 19.21 -13.85 7.98
N SER A 210 19.75 -14.94 8.55
CA SER A 210 19.10 -15.71 9.60
C SER A 210 19.24 -15.00 10.96
N GLY A 211 18.22 -15.05 11.80
CA GLY A 211 18.16 -14.38 13.10
C GLY A 211 17.81 -12.89 13.02
N TYR A 212 17.34 -12.43 11.88
CA TYR A 212 16.91 -11.05 11.66
C TYR A 212 15.52 -11.02 11.06
N LEU A 213 14.78 -9.96 11.38
CA LEU A 213 13.50 -9.62 10.74
C LEU A 213 13.57 -8.21 10.15
N GLU A 214 13.02 -8.03 8.97
CA GLU A 214 12.84 -6.72 8.37
C GLU A 214 11.59 -6.06 8.96
N MET A 215 11.76 -4.90 9.61
CA MET A 215 10.66 -4.11 10.14
C MET A 215 10.05 -3.25 9.03
N ALA A 216 8.81 -2.79 9.26
CA ALA A 216 8.16 -1.85 8.36
C ALA A 216 9.06 -0.61 8.08
N ASN A 217 9.04 -0.11 6.84
CA ASN A 217 9.74 1.13 6.45
C ASN A 217 8.96 2.39 6.83
N VAL A 218 8.11 2.30 7.85
CA VAL A 218 7.23 3.36 8.34
C VAL A 218 7.87 4.11 9.50
N GLN A 219 7.98 5.42 9.38
CA GLN A 219 8.44 6.30 10.48
C GLN A 219 7.23 6.84 11.24
N ILE A 220 6.90 6.23 12.37
CA ILE A 220 5.70 6.51 13.18
C ILE A 220 5.53 8.02 13.46
N VAL A 221 6.59 8.70 13.90
CA VAL A 221 6.52 10.14 14.22
C VAL A 221 6.17 10.98 12.99
N SER A 222 6.77 10.68 11.86
CA SER A 222 6.51 11.37 10.60
C SER A 222 5.06 11.14 10.12
N GLU A 223 4.58 9.89 10.19
CA GLU A 223 3.20 9.57 9.80
C GLU A 223 2.17 10.24 10.73
N MET A 224 2.44 10.32 12.05
CA MET A 224 1.58 11.06 12.98
C MET A 224 1.50 12.55 12.66
N VAL A 225 2.63 13.20 12.33
CA VAL A 225 2.64 14.61 11.95
C VAL A 225 1.88 14.84 10.64
N ASN A 226 2.06 13.95 9.66
CA ASN A 226 1.32 13.98 8.41
C ASN A 226 -0.18 13.81 8.64
N LEU A 227 -0.58 12.87 9.50
CA LEU A 227 -1.97 12.61 9.85
C LEU A 227 -2.63 13.85 10.51
N ILE A 228 -1.92 14.53 11.41
CA ILE A 228 -2.40 15.80 12.01
C ILE A 228 -2.60 16.87 10.93
N SER A 229 -1.67 16.97 9.99
CA SER A 229 -1.76 17.94 8.88
C SER A 229 -2.96 17.66 7.98
N ILE A 230 -3.17 16.39 7.62
CA ILE A 230 -4.31 15.92 6.81
C ILE A 230 -5.63 16.17 7.54
N THR A 231 -5.70 15.85 8.84
CA THR A 231 -6.90 16.09 9.65
C THR A 231 -7.27 17.57 9.68
N ARG A 232 -6.29 18.45 9.86
CA ARG A 232 -6.53 19.91 9.83
C ARG A 232 -6.99 20.39 8.44
N ALA A 233 -6.45 19.83 7.36
CA ALA A 233 -6.89 20.14 6.00
C ALA A 233 -8.33 19.68 5.76
N TYR A 234 -8.70 18.48 6.23
CA TYR A 234 -10.06 17.95 6.22
C TYR A 234 -11.03 18.87 6.97
N GLU A 235 -10.69 19.23 8.23
CA GLU A 235 -11.50 20.16 9.05
C GLU A 235 -11.65 21.54 8.39
N SER A 236 -10.61 22.04 7.74
CA SER A 236 -10.67 23.31 6.99
C SER A 236 -11.67 23.23 5.84
N ASN A 237 -11.61 22.16 5.04
CA ASN A 237 -12.56 21.90 3.95
C ASN A 237 -14.00 21.77 4.48
N GLN A 238 -14.18 21.08 5.62
CA GLN A 238 -15.49 20.94 6.26
C GLN A 238 -16.06 22.29 6.70
N LYS A 239 -15.24 23.18 7.28
CA LYS A 239 -15.67 24.53 7.65
C LYS A 239 -16.10 25.36 6.43
N VAL A 240 -15.39 25.22 5.29
CA VAL A 240 -15.80 25.87 4.04
C VAL A 240 -17.17 25.38 3.58
N VAL A 241 -17.43 24.06 3.63
CA VAL A 241 -18.74 23.49 3.30
C VAL A 241 -19.83 24.06 4.23
N GLN A 242 -19.60 24.06 5.55
CA GLN A 242 -20.56 24.62 6.53
C GLN A 242 -20.82 26.12 6.30
N THR A 243 -19.79 26.90 5.98
CA THR A 243 -19.94 28.34 5.69
C THR A 243 -20.78 28.56 4.43
N ILE A 244 -20.56 27.78 3.37
CA ILE A 244 -21.36 27.86 2.15
C ILE A 244 -22.83 27.45 2.42
N ASP A 245 -23.02 26.40 3.21
CA ASP A 245 -24.38 25.94 3.61
C ASP A 245 -25.11 27.04 4.39
N GLY A 246 -24.48 27.64 5.39
CA GLY A 246 -25.03 28.79 6.12
C GLY A 246 -25.36 29.99 5.23
N THR A 247 -24.54 30.28 4.20
CA THR A 247 -24.87 31.35 3.24
C THR A 247 -26.05 31.00 2.35
N LEU A 248 -26.23 29.73 1.99
CA LEU A 248 -27.37 29.23 1.22
C LEU A 248 -28.66 29.27 2.05
N ASP A 249 -28.58 28.93 3.34
CA ASP A 249 -29.71 29.02 4.28
C ASP A 249 -30.20 30.47 4.44
N VAL A 250 -29.29 31.41 4.64
CA VAL A 250 -29.63 32.86 4.66
C VAL A 250 -30.26 33.32 3.35
N ALA A 251 -29.70 32.88 2.20
CA ALA A 251 -30.25 33.26 0.90
C ALA A 251 -31.65 32.67 0.65
N ALA A 252 -31.90 31.45 1.08
CA ALA A 252 -33.21 30.77 0.88
C ALA A 252 -34.28 31.29 1.85
N ASN A 253 -33.93 31.44 3.16
CA ASN A 253 -34.91 31.69 4.20
C ASN A 253 -35.10 33.17 4.57
N GLN A 254 -34.08 34.00 4.33
CA GLN A 254 -34.15 35.45 4.68
C GLN A 254 -34.36 36.33 3.45
N ILE A 255 -33.67 36.06 2.34
CA ILE A 255 -33.78 36.90 1.12
C ILE A 255 -34.99 36.44 0.29
N GLY A 256 -35.36 35.14 0.30
CA GLY A 256 -36.50 34.61 -0.43
C GLY A 256 -37.87 34.89 0.22
N LYS A 257 -37.93 35.56 1.40
CA LYS A 257 -39.18 35.96 2.07
C LYS A 257 -39.62 37.39 1.74
N LEU A 258 -38.85 38.11 0.94
CA LEU A 258 -39.23 39.41 0.36
C LEU A 258 -39.97 39.19 -0.97
#